data_3b27db34f4845707b3ba13deb04b36ad
#
_entry.id   3b27db34f4845707b3ba13deb04b36ad
#
_cell.length_a   1.000
_cell.length_b   1.000
_cell.length_c   1.000
_cell.angle_alpha   90.00
_cell.angle_beta   90.00
_cell.angle_gamma   90.00
#
_symmetry.space_group_name_H-M   'P 1'
#
loop_
_entity.id
_entity.type
_entity.pdbx_description
1 polymer ?
#
loop_
_entity_poly.entity_id
_entity_poly.type
_entity_poly.pdbx_seq_one_letter_code
_entity_poly.pdbx_strand_id
1 'polypeptide(L)'
;PFARRSFAIAAIFGLASTLSVILLGDESGYELGDVQKTKLAAIESEWETHPAPAPFTLFGIPNQEEQRTDYAIKIPYAMGIIATRSLDKEVTGLKDLMVQHEVRIRNGMVAYSELEQLRAGDRSPELMASFKENQKDLGYGLLLKKYTDKVTDASENQIKAATKDTIPNVTALFFSFRAMVGSGFLLLLLFILASYAVA
;
A
#
# COMPACT_ATOMS: atom_id res chain seq x y z
N PRO A 1 32.56 -13.49 33.78
CA PRO A 1 32.03 -14.73 33.17
C PRO A 1 30.52 -14.63 32.88
N PHE A 2 29.67 -14.20 33.85
CA PHE A 2 28.22 -14.18 33.69
C PHE A 2 27.77 -13.16 32.63
N ALA A 3 28.21 -11.91 32.72
CA ALA A 3 27.84 -10.85 31.79
C ALA A 3 28.20 -11.20 30.33
N ARG A 4 29.38 -11.79 30.08
CA ARG A 4 29.79 -12.20 28.72
C ARG A 4 28.87 -13.30 28.18
N ARG A 5 28.49 -14.29 28.98
CA ARG A 5 27.57 -15.36 28.55
C ARG A 5 26.18 -14.82 28.26
N SER A 6 25.63 -13.98 29.14
CA SER A 6 24.32 -13.36 28.92
C SER A 6 24.32 -12.48 27.68
N PHE A 7 25.36 -11.70 27.45
CA PHE A 7 25.51 -10.86 26.27
C PHE A 7 25.63 -11.70 24.97
N ALA A 8 26.40 -12.81 25.01
CA ALA A 8 26.51 -13.72 23.86
C ALA A 8 25.15 -14.33 23.48
N ILE A 9 24.37 -14.79 24.45
CA ILE A 9 23.02 -15.34 24.21
C ILE A 9 22.11 -14.25 23.61
N ALA A 10 22.12 -13.05 24.18
CA ALA A 10 21.30 -11.96 23.71
C ALA A 10 21.68 -11.51 22.26
N ALA A 11 22.98 -11.45 21.96
CA ALA A 11 23.46 -11.07 20.62
C ALA A 11 23.07 -12.11 19.56
N ILE A 12 23.23 -13.39 19.83
CA ILE A 12 22.86 -14.47 18.90
C ILE A 12 21.35 -14.51 18.70
N PHE A 13 20.58 -14.41 19.78
CA PHE A 13 19.13 -14.38 19.69
C PHE A 13 18.63 -13.15 18.93
N GLY A 14 19.21 -11.96 19.20
CA GLY A 14 18.91 -10.74 18.50
C GLY A 14 19.21 -10.84 17.00
N LEU A 15 20.36 -11.44 16.64
CA LEU A 15 20.73 -11.67 15.22
C LEU A 15 19.70 -12.59 14.53
N ALA A 16 19.37 -13.72 15.15
CA ALA A 16 18.41 -14.66 14.60
C ALA A 16 17.01 -14.03 14.43
N SER A 17 16.55 -13.28 15.44
CA SER A 17 15.27 -12.58 15.42
C SER A 17 15.23 -11.51 14.32
N THR A 18 16.29 -10.72 14.16
CA THR A 18 16.38 -9.68 13.13
C THR A 18 16.34 -10.30 11.74
N LEU A 19 17.09 -11.38 11.50
CA LEU A 19 17.05 -12.09 10.22
C LEU A 19 15.63 -12.64 9.93
N SER A 20 14.97 -13.21 10.93
CA SER A 20 13.60 -13.72 10.79
C SER A 20 12.62 -12.61 10.42
N VAL A 21 12.71 -11.44 11.08
CA VAL A 21 11.86 -10.29 10.78
C VAL A 21 12.11 -9.75 9.36
N ILE A 22 13.35 -9.74 8.89
CA ILE A 22 13.67 -9.33 7.52
C ILE A 22 13.03 -10.27 6.51
N LEU A 23 13.15 -11.60 6.69
CA LEU A 23 12.56 -12.58 5.78
C LEU A 23 11.02 -12.49 5.75
N LEU A 24 10.38 -12.41 6.93
CA LEU A 24 8.93 -12.26 7.02
C LEU A 24 8.44 -10.92 6.48
N GLY A 25 9.22 -9.86 6.66
CA GLY A 25 8.93 -8.53 6.11
C GLY A 25 9.00 -8.50 4.59
N ASP A 26 9.99 -9.16 3.99
CA ASP A 26 10.11 -9.29 2.54
C ASP A 26 8.91 -10.03 1.94
N GLU A 27 8.49 -11.15 2.55
CA GLU A 27 7.32 -11.90 2.10
C GLU A 27 6.03 -11.07 2.23
N SER A 28 5.85 -10.39 3.37
CA SER A 28 4.71 -9.49 3.56
C SER A 28 4.70 -8.33 2.57
N GLY A 29 5.85 -7.81 2.20
CA GLY A 29 6.01 -6.76 1.18
C GLY A 29 5.62 -7.24 -0.22
N TYR A 30 5.97 -8.47 -0.55
CA TYR A 30 5.60 -9.11 -1.82
C TYR A 30 4.07 -9.28 -1.92
N GLU A 31 3.43 -9.85 -0.91
CA GLU A 31 1.97 -10.00 -0.84
C GLU A 31 1.22 -8.66 -0.91
N LEU A 32 1.81 -7.60 -0.34
CA LEU A 32 1.25 -6.26 -0.38
C LEU A 32 1.04 -5.76 -1.82
N GLY A 33 1.93 -6.12 -2.73
CA GLY A 33 1.86 -5.76 -4.15
C GLY A 33 0.61 -6.27 -4.86
N ASP A 34 0.07 -7.41 -4.45
CA ASP A 34 -1.14 -7.98 -5.04
C ASP A 34 -2.41 -7.54 -4.29
N VAL A 35 -2.36 -7.44 -2.96
CA VAL A 35 -3.55 -7.18 -2.11
C VAL A 35 -3.81 -5.69 -1.87
N GLN A 36 -2.78 -4.86 -1.76
CA GLN A 36 -2.88 -3.44 -1.42
C GLN A 36 -1.99 -2.57 -2.32
N LYS A 37 -2.22 -2.58 -3.61
CA LYS A 37 -1.43 -1.85 -4.62
C LYS A 37 -1.25 -0.36 -4.28
N THR A 38 -2.32 0.29 -3.81
CA THR A 38 -2.28 1.71 -3.42
C THR A 38 -1.30 1.97 -2.28
N LYS A 39 -1.25 1.06 -1.29
CA LYS A 39 -0.32 1.19 -0.17
C LYS A 39 1.13 0.98 -0.62
N LEU A 40 1.38 0.00 -1.48
CA LEU A 40 2.72 -0.23 -2.05
C LEU A 40 3.18 1.00 -2.84
N ALA A 41 2.34 1.51 -3.76
CA ALA A 41 2.66 2.70 -4.55
C ALA A 41 2.89 3.94 -3.67
N ALA A 42 2.13 4.10 -2.56
CA ALA A 42 2.31 5.20 -1.61
C ALA A 42 3.61 5.07 -0.79
N ILE A 43 3.98 3.88 -0.33
CA ILE A 43 5.25 3.60 0.36
C ILE A 43 6.44 3.97 -0.52
N GLU A 44 6.34 3.71 -1.82
CA GLU A 44 7.39 3.98 -2.78
C GLU A 44 7.29 5.37 -3.42
N SER A 45 6.22 6.12 -3.12
CA SER A 45 5.93 7.42 -3.73
C SER A 45 5.91 7.35 -5.26
N GLU A 46 5.32 6.27 -5.78
CA GLU A 46 5.22 6.01 -7.21
C GLU A 46 3.94 6.61 -7.75
N TRP A 47 4.04 7.80 -8.35
CA TRP A 47 2.90 8.54 -8.87
C TRP A 47 2.47 8.10 -10.26
N GLU A 48 3.44 7.75 -11.09
CA GLU A 48 3.22 7.30 -12.47
C GLU A 48 3.39 5.79 -12.57
N THR A 49 2.66 5.17 -13.47
CA THR A 49 2.89 3.76 -13.81
C THR A 49 4.17 3.63 -14.62
N HIS A 50 5.09 2.81 -14.14
CA HIS A 50 6.32 2.51 -14.86
C HIS A 50 6.23 1.13 -15.51
N PRO A 51 6.61 1.04 -16.80
CA PRO A 51 6.78 -0.25 -17.45
C PRO A 51 7.86 -1.07 -16.71
N ALA A 52 7.74 -2.37 -16.82
CA ALA A 52 8.72 -3.28 -16.24
C ALA A 52 10.09 -3.17 -16.94
N PRO A 53 11.17 -3.27 -16.18
CA PRO A 53 11.26 -3.32 -14.72
C PRO A 53 11.27 -1.93 -14.09
N ALA A 54 10.39 -1.71 -13.12
CA ALA A 54 10.21 -0.41 -12.48
C ALA A 54 11.45 -0.01 -11.64
N PRO A 55 11.82 1.29 -11.61
CA PRO A 55 12.89 1.81 -10.79
C PRO A 55 12.46 1.93 -9.33
N PHE A 56 13.37 1.75 -8.39
CA PHE A 56 13.14 1.95 -6.96
C PHE A 56 13.56 3.36 -6.54
N THR A 57 12.66 4.10 -5.90
CA THR A 57 12.97 5.43 -5.37
C THR A 57 13.68 5.29 -4.01
N LEU A 58 15.00 5.42 -3.99
CA LEU A 58 15.81 5.32 -2.76
C LEU A 58 15.54 6.51 -1.83
N PHE A 59 15.59 7.72 -2.38
CA PHE A 59 15.35 8.97 -1.69
C PHE A 59 14.53 9.92 -2.56
N GLY A 60 13.78 10.81 -1.93
CA GLY A 60 12.98 11.83 -2.59
C GLY A 60 12.09 12.55 -1.57
N ILE A 61 11.46 13.62 -2.02
CA ILE A 61 10.51 14.38 -1.21
C ILE A 61 9.13 14.26 -1.89
N PRO A 62 8.22 13.42 -1.35
CA PRO A 62 6.89 13.29 -1.93
C PRO A 62 6.10 14.59 -1.80
N ASN A 63 5.56 15.05 -2.92
CA ASN A 63 4.65 16.19 -2.97
C ASN A 63 3.25 15.67 -3.33
N GLN A 64 2.39 15.54 -2.33
CA GLN A 64 1.05 14.96 -2.50
C GLN A 64 0.10 15.88 -3.24
N GLU A 65 0.28 17.20 -3.17
CA GLU A 65 -0.56 18.16 -3.86
C GLU A 65 -0.29 18.16 -5.36
N GLU A 66 0.99 18.14 -5.74
CA GLU A 66 1.41 18.10 -7.13
C GLU A 66 1.53 16.67 -7.70
N GLN A 67 1.30 15.65 -6.86
CA GLN A 67 1.33 14.23 -7.25
C GLN A 67 2.65 13.86 -7.96
N ARG A 68 3.77 14.24 -7.35
CA ARG A 68 5.12 13.94 -7.83
C ARG A 68 6.09 13.74 -6.67
N THR A 69 7.27 13.24 -6.97
CA THR A 69 8.38 13.12 -6.01
C THR A 69 9.51 14.04 -6.45
N ASP A 70 9.77 15.07 -5.63
CA ASP A 70 10.86 16.00 -5.90
C ASP A 70 12.20 15.42 -5.48
N TYR A 71 13.28 15.79 -6.18
CA TYR A 71 14.67 15.36 -5.92
C TYR A 71 14.82 13.83 -5.80
N ALA A 72 14.07 13.08 -6.61
CA ALA A 72 14.09 11.62 -6.55
C ALA A 72 15.42 11.04 -7.02
N ILE A 73 16.06 10.24 -6.16
CA ILE A 73 17.19 9.39 -6.52
C ILE A 73 16.63 7.99 -6.73
N LYS A 74 16.67 7.53 -7.98
CA LYS A 74 16.10 6.23 -8.38
C LYS A 74 17.19 5.21 -8.72
N ILE A 75 17.02 3.97 -8.25
CA ILE A 75 17.85 2.83 -8.64
C ILE A 75 17.10 2.09 -9.75
N PRO A 76 17.66 2.03 -10.97
CA PRO A 76 17.01 1.33 -12.09
C PRO A 76 16.76 -0.15 -11.75
N TYR A 77 15.66 -0.70 -12.25
CA TYR A 77 15.29 -2.13 -12.17
C TYR A 77 15.02 -2.70 -10.77
N ALA A 78 15.41 -2.00 -9.71
CA ALA A 78 15.40 -2.54 -8.35
C ALA A 78 13.98 -2.81 -7.82
N MET A 79 12.99 -1.99 -8.18
CA MET A 79 11.60 -2.17 -7.74
C MET A 79 10.98 -3.45 -8.30
N GLY A 80 11.26 -3.79 -9.56
CA GLY A 80 10.81 -5.05 -10.15
C GLY A 80 11.30 -6.27 -9.39
N ILE A 81 12.55 -6.26 -8.94
CA ILE A 81 13.14 -7.37 -8.18
C ILE A 81 12.56 -7.43 -6.76
N ILE A 82 12.46 -6.28 -6.08
CA ILE A 82 12.06 -6.19 -4.66
C ILE A 82 10.55 -6.41 -4.49
N ALA A 83 9.71 -5.71 -5.28
CA ALA A 83 8.27 -5.69 -5.07
C ALA A 83 7.52 -6.75 -5.86
N THR A 84 7.99 -7.13 -7.06
CA THR A 84 7.27 -8.06 -7.93
C THR A 84 7.98 -9.38 -8.13
N ARG A 85 9.23 -9.50 -7.69
CA ARG A 85 10.13 -10.65 -7.96
C ARG A 85 10.15 -11.03 -9.45
N SER A 86 9.89 -10.04 -10.33
CA SER A 86 9.79 -10.17 -11.77
C SER A 86 10.38 -8.96 -12.47
N LEU A 87 10.98 -9.19 -13.62
CA LEU A 87 11.46 -8.11 -14.50
C LEU A 87 10.41 -7.69 -15.53
N ASP A 88 9.29 -8.41 -15.61
CA ASP A 88 8.26 -8.23 -16.63
C ASP A 88 6.94 -7.68 -16.08
N LYS A 89 6.81 -7.56 -14.74
CA LYS A 89 5.59 -7.06 -14.09
C LYS A 89 5.70 -5.55 -13.85
N GLU A 90 4.74 -4.80 -14.36
CA GLU A 90 4.68 -3.35 -14.12
C GLU A 90 4.25 -3.03 -12.69
N VAL A 91 4.63 -1.85 -12.21
CA VAL A 91 4.15 -1.30 -10.94
C VAL A 91 3.21 -0.13 -11.25
N THR A 92 1.92 -0.32 -10.91
CA THR A 92 0.88 0.68 -11.17
C THR A 92 1.06 1.89 -10.26
N GLY A 93 1.13 3.08 -10.83
CA GLY A 93 1.27 4.33 -10.12
C GLY A 93 -0.02 4.82 -9.46
N LEU A 94 0.11 5.74 -8.49
CA LEU A 94 -1.01 6.28 -7.73
C LEU A 94 -2.04 7.00 -8.61
N LYS A 95 -1.62 7.67 -9.69
CA LYS A 95 -2.54 8.36 -10.60
C LYS A 95 -3.49 7.40 -11.29
N ASP A 96 -2.97 6.29 -11.81
CA ASP A 96 -3.80 5.29 -12.47
C ASP A 96 -4.68 4.53 -11.48
N LEU A 97 -4.17 4.28 -10.26
CA LEU A 97 -4.98 3.72 -9.18
C LEU A 97 -6.12 4.65 -8.78
N MET A 98 -5.91 5.97 -8.76
CA MET A 98 -6.99 6.95 -8.52
C MET A 98 -8.08 6.86 -9.57
N VAL A 99 -7.72 6.75 -10.85
CA VAL A 99 -8.71 6.56 -11.93
C VAL A 99 -9.52 5.27 -11.72
N GLN A 100 -8.84 4.17 -11.38
CA GLN A 100 -9.52 2.91 -11.06
C GLN A 100 -10.44 3.03 -9.85
N HIS A 101 -10.01 3.75 -8.80
CA HIS A 101 -10.82 3.97 -7.60
C HIS A 101 -12.05 4.83 -7.90
N GLU A 102 -11.95 5.85 -8.75
CA GLU A 102 -13.09 6.65 -9.18
C GLU A 102 -14.15 5.78 -9.87
N VAL A 103 -13.74 4.91 -10.79
CA VAL A 103 -14.65 3.95 -11.43
C VAL A 103 -15.33 3.05 -10.37
N ARG A 104 -14.55 2.54 -9.41
CA ARG A 104 -15.10 1.70 -8.33
C ARG A 104 -16.04 2.46 -7.40
N ILE A 105 -15.80 3.75 -7.15
CA ILE A 105 -16.72 4.60 -6.37
C ILE A 105 -18.06 4.73 -7.12
N ARG A 106 -18.02 4.97 -8.43
CA ARG A 106 -19.24 5.07 -9.27
C ARG A 106 -20.01 3.75 -9.31
N ASN A 107 -19.32 2.62 -9.50
CA ASN A 107 -19.95 1.29 -9.40
C ASN A 107 -20.53 1.05 -8.00
N GLY A 108 -19.84 1.50 -6.96
CA GLY A 108 -20.30 1.42 -5.59
C GLY A 108 -21.56 2.26 -5.30
N MET A 109 -21.76 3.38 -6.00
CA MET A 109 -23.01 4.15 -5.94
C MET A 109 -24.19 3.33 -6.49
N VAL A 110 -23.97 2.63 -7.62
CA VAL A 110 -24.97 1.72 -8.18
C VAL A 110 -25.28 0.59 -7.20
N ALA A 111 -24.25 -0.07 -6.67
CA ALA A 111 -24.40 -1.12 -5.68
C ALA A 111 -25.16 -0.66 -4.42
N TYR A 112 -24.94 0.59 -4.00
CA TYR A 112 -25.63 1.17 -2.87
C TYR A 112 -27.13 1.39 -3.16
N SER A 113 -27.48 1.91 -4.33
CA SER A 113 -28.87 2.05 -4.80
C SER A 113 -29.58 0.71 -4.84
N GLU A 114 -28.93 -0.31 -5.41
CA GLU A 114 -29.45 -1.67 -5.49
C GLU A 114 -29.67 -2.28 -4.10
N LEU A 115 -28.75 -2.04 -3.16
CA LEU A 115 -28.87 -2.47 -1.77
C LEU A 115 -30.08 -1.83 -1.08
N GLU A 116 -30.34 -0.54 -1.34
CA GLU A 116 -31.51 0.15 -0.79
C GLU A 116 -32.82 -0.43 -1.33
N GLN A 117 -32.90 -0.76 -2.62
CA GLN A 117 -34.04 -1.42 -3.23
C GLN A 117 -34.29 -2.83 -2.64
N LEU A 118 -33.22 -3.62 -2.47
CA LEU A 118 -33.28 -4.92 -1.82
C LEU A 118 -33.79 -4.83 -0.36
N ARG A 119 -33.38 -3.79 0.38
CA ARG A 119 -33.86 -3.51 1.74
C ARG A 119 -35.31 -3.05 1.77
N ALA A 120 -35.77 -2.36 0.73
CA ALA A 120 -37.18 -1.97 0.58
C ALA A 120 -38.11 -3.15 0.22
N GLY A 121 -37.52 -4.33 -0.05
CA GLY A 121 -38.28 -5.57 -0.28
C GLY A 121 -38.33 -6.03 -1.73
N ASP A 122 -37.72 -5.28 -2.66
CA ASP A 122 -37.60 -5.74 -4.05
C ASP A 122 -36.61 -6.92 -4.12
N ARG A 123 -37.08 -8.05 -4.64
CA ARG A 123 -36.35 -9.31 -4.79
C ARG A 123 -36.37 -9.80 -6.23
N SER A 124 -36.51 -8.88 -7.20
CA SER A 124 -36.48 -9.24 -8.62
C SER A 124 -35.18 -9.96 -8.98
N PRO A 125 -35.22 -11.00 -9.80
CA PRO A 125 -34.03 -11.73 -10.21
C PRO A 125 -32.97 -10.83 -10.88
N GLU A 126 -33.42 -9.84 -11.63
CA GLU A 126 -32.58 -8.86 -12.33
C GLU A 126 -31.80 -7.99 -11.33
N LEU A 127 -32.48 -7.46 -10.30
CA LEU A 127 -31.85 -6.66 -9.24
C LEU A 127 -30.82 -7.49 -8.45
N MET A 128 -31.16 -8.73 -8.12
CA MET A 128 -30.25 -9.62 -7.41
C MET A 128 -29.00 -9.97 -8.24
N ALA A 129 -29.16 -10.17 -9.54
CA ALA A 129 -28.05 -10.44 -10.44
C ALA A 129 -27.13 -9.21 -10.57
N SER A 130 -27.70 -8.02 -10.78
CA SER A 130 -26.98 -6.77 -10.88
C SER A 130 -26.22 -6.44 -9.57
N PHE A 131 -26.88 -6.60 -8.42
CA PHE A 131 -26.23 -6.38 -7.12
C PHE A 131 -25.07 -7.35 -6.90
N LYS A 132 -25.21 -8.62 -7.30
CA LYS A 132 -24.15 -9.61 -7.17
C LYS A 132 -22.89 -9.21 -7.98
N GLU A 133 -23.06 -8.54 -9.11
CA GLU A 133 -21.95 -8.03 -9.92
C GLU A 133 -21.28 -6.81 -9.27
N ASN A 134 -22.10 -5.87 -8.76
CA ASN A 134 -21.65 -4.57 -8.25
C ASN A 134 -21.21 -4.60 -6.77
N GLN A 135 -21.66 -5.57 -5.96
CA GLN A 135 -21.43 -5.62 -4.51
C GLN A 135 -19.96 -5.53 -4.09
N LYS A 136 -19.04 -5.99 -4.94
CA LYS A 136 -17.58 -5.91 -4.69
C LYS A 136 -17.08 -4.47 -4.54
N ASP A 137 -17.77 -3.51 -5.13
CA ASP A 137 -17.42 -2.09 -5.11
C ASP A 137 -18.27 -1.28 -4.11
N LEU A 138 -19.23 -1.91 -3.41
CA LEU A 138 -20.11 -1.25 -2.43
C LEU A 138 -19.33 -0.46 -1.37
N GLY A 139 -18.20 -1.00 -0.88
CA GLY A 139 -17.33 -0.33 0.08
C GLY A 139 -16.75 0.98 -0.44
N TYR A 140 -16.45 1.06 -1.74
CA TYR A 140 -16.01 2.30 -2.38
C TYR A 140 -17.12 3.34 -2.46
N GLY A 141 -18.34 2.93 -2.76
CA GLY A 141 -19.51 3.82 -2.73
C GLY A 141 -19.76 4.40 -1.34
N LEU A 142 -19.53 3.62 -0.29
CA LEU A 142 -19.70 4.06 1.10
C LEU A 142 -18.72 5.17 1.52
N LEU A 143 -17.59 5.37 0.82
CA LEU A 143 -16.67 6.49 1.06
C LEU A 143 -17.37 7.84 0.86
N LEU A 144 -18.38 7.90 -0.01
CA LEU A 144 -19.17 9.10 -0.26
C LEU A 144 -19.95 9.57 0.95
N LYS A 145 -20.26 8.69 1.93
CA LYS A 145 -20.94 9.09 3.17
C LYS A 145 -20.21 10.12 4.01
N LYS A 146 -18.93 10.29 3.78
CA LYS A 146 -18.15 11.39 4.39
C LYS A 146 -18.54 12.76 3.83
N TYR A 147 -19.09 12.81 2.62
CA TYR A 147 -19.33 14.03 1.86
C TYR A 147 -20.82 14.31 1.60
N THR A 148 -21.66 13.27 1.66
CA THR A 148 -23.09 13.38 1.43
C THR A 148 -23.87 12.29 2.16
N ASP A 149 -25.08 12.61 2.61
CA ASP A 149 -26.01 11.62 3.17
C ASP A 149 -26.64 10.76 2.06
N LYS A 150 -26.76 11.33 0.84
CA LYS A 150 -27.33 10.65 -0.33
C LYS A 150 -26.22 10.17 -1.26
N VAL A 151 -25.77 8.94 -1.04
CA VAL A 151 -24.68 8.32 -1.83
C VAL A 151 -24.99 8.28 -3.33
N THR A 152 -26.25 8.01 -3.67
CA THR A 152 -26.72 7.90 -5.07
C THR A 152 -26.70 9.21 -5.85
N ASP A 153 -26.77 10.35 -5.16
CA ASP A 153 -26.90 11.69 -5.74
C ASP A 153 -25.58 12.50 -5.57
N ALA A 154 -24.46 11.83 -5.31
CA ALA A 154 -23.20 12.49 -5.09
C ALA A 154 -22.73 13.29 -6.32
N SER A 155 -22.34 14.55 -6.09
CA SER A 155 -21.81 15.41 -7.14
C SER A 155 -20.41 14.99 -7.58
N GLU A 156 -20.00 15.43 -8.77
CA GLU A 156 -18.64 15.17 -9.29
C GLU A 156 -17.54 15.66 -8.34
N ASN A 157 -17.74 16.76 -7.65
CA ASN A 157 -16.78 17.28 -6.67
C ASN A 157 -16.65 16.35 -5.46
N GLN A 158 -17.76 15.77 -4.99
CA GLN A 158 -17.78 14.81 -3.88
C GLN A 158 -17.10 13.49 -4.28
N ILE A 159 -17.36 13.01 -5.50
CA ILE A 159 -16.70 11.81 -6.06
C ILE A 159 -15.18 12.04 -6.12
N LYS A 160 -14.74 13.17 -6.67
CA LYS A 160 -13.31 13.52 -6.74
C LYS A 160 -12.68 13.64 -5.35
N ALA A 161 -13.39 14.21 -4.37
CA ALA A 161 -12.91 14.29 -2.99
C ALA A 161 -12.79 12.90 -2.36
N ALA A 162 -13.78 12.03 -2.52
CA ALA A 162 -13.75 10.65 -2.06
C ALA A 162 -12.61 9.86 -2.74
N THR A 163 -12.38 10.07 -4.03
CA THR A 163 -11.26 9.46 -4.76
C THR A 163 -9.90 9.88 -4.18
N LYS A 164 -9.72 11.16 -3.88
CA LYS A 164 -8.48 11.63 -3.21
C LYS A 164 -8.27 10.98 -1.85
N ASP A 165 -9.32 10.76 -1.09
CA ASP A 165 -9.26 10.11 0.23
C ASP A 165 -8.87 8.62 0.16
N THR A 166 -8.93 7.99 -1.01
CA THR A 166 -8.43 6.62 -1.18
C THR A 166 -6.90 6.54 -1.15
N ILE A 167 -6.22 7.67 -1.34
CA ILE A 167 -4.76 7.73 -1.29
C ILE A 167 -4.31 8.12 0.11
N PRO A 168 -3.53 7.27 0.76
CA PRO A 168 -3.00 7.56 2.09
C PRO A 168 -1.99 8.71 2.06
N ASN A 169 -1.56 9.18 3.25
CA ASN A 169 -0.50 10.18 3.33
C ASN A 169 0.82 9.59 2.83
N VAL A 170 1.16 9.91 1.58
CA VAL A 170 2.33 9.37 0.87
C VAL A 170 3.62 9.77 1.59
N THR A 171 3.74 11.03 2.02
CA THR A 171 4.95 11.51 2.70
C THR A 171 5.22 10.73 3.99
N ALA A 172 4.19 10.55 4.82
CA ALA A 172 4.32 9.80 6.06
C ALA A 172 4.70 8.33 5.81
N LEU A 173 4.06 7.66 4.84
CA LEU A 173 4.35 6.27 4.51
C LEU A 173 5.76 6.11 3.92
N PHE A 174 6.15 6.99 3.01
CA PHE A 174 7.45 6.96 2.37
C PHE A 174 8.60 7.04 3.40
N PHE A 175 8.55 8.01 4.30
CA PHE A 175 9.62 8.19 5.28
C PHE A 175 9.57 7.18 6.42
N SER A 176 8.39 6.80 6.91
CA SER A 176 8.29 5.81 7.98
C SER A 176 8.75 4.43 7.55
N PHE A 177 8.45 4.02 6.32
CA PHE A 177 8.94 2.75 5.77
C PHE A 177 10.47 2.74 5.66
N ARG A 178 11.06 3.82 5.14
CA ARG A 178 12.52 3.94 5.03
C ARG A 178 13.21 3.99 6.39
N ALA A 179 12.62 4.67 7.37
CA ALA A 179 13.11 4.66 8.75
C ALA A 179 13.04 3.26 9.37
N MET A 180 11.95 2.53 9.14
CA MET A 180 11.79 1.15 9.59
C MET A 180 12.86 0.23 9.00
N VAL A 181 13.05 0.27 7.67
CA VAL A 181 14.06 -0.55 6.97
C VAL A 181 15.47 -0.16 7.41
N GLY A 182 15.79 1.13 7.48
CA GLY A 182 17.09 1.63 7.95
C GLY A 182 17.40 1.19 9.40
N SER A 183 16.42 1.25 10.29
CA SER A 183 16.54 0.76 11.67
C SER A 183 16.77 -0.75 11.71
N GLY A 184 16.11 -1.52 10.84
CA GLY A 184 16.31 -2.96 10.71
C GLY A 184 17.75 -3.31 10.30
N PHE A 185 18.28 -2.63 9.30
CA PHE A 185 19.69 -2.82 8.88
C PHE A 185 20.68 -2.38 9.96
N LEU A 186 20.40 -1.28 10.69
CA LEU A 186 21.24 -0.86 11.80
C LEU A 186 21.26 -1.93 12.90
N LEU A 187 20.12 -2.48 13.28
CA LEU A 187 20.03 -3.56 14.28
C LEU A 187 20.76 -4.81 13.79
N LEU A 188 20.62 -5.19 12.53
CA LEU A 188 21.36 -6.31 11.95
C LEU A 188 22.88 -6.10 12.08
N LEU A 189 23.38 -4.92 11.72
CA LEU A 189 24.79 -4.58 11.86
C LEU A 189 25.26 -4.65 13.31
N LEU A 190 24.49 -4.08 14.24
CA LEU A 190 24.81 -4.09 15.67
C LEU A 190 24.88 -5.54 16.23
N PHE A 191 23.93 -6.41 15.87
CA PHE A 191 23.96 -7.79 16.33
C PHE A 191 25.06 -8.62 15.68
N ILE A 192 25.44 -8.35 14.43
CA ILE A 192 26.62 -8.96 13.79
C ILE A 192 27.90 -8.57 14.56
N LEU A 193 28.08 -7.27 14.81
CA LEU A 193 29.25 -6.78 15.55
C LEU A 193 29.30 -7.30 16.99
N ALA A 194 28.13 -7.32 17.67
CA ALA A 194 28.03 -7.87 19.02
C ALA A 194 28.35 -9.37 19.05
N SER A 195 27.87 -10.14 18.08
CA SER A 195 28.15 -11.59 17.99
C SER A 195 29.64 -11.83 17.71
N TYR A 196 30.26 -11.03 16.85
CA TYR A 196 31.71 -11.11 16.59
C TYR A 196 32.53 -10.76 17.83
N ALA A 197 32.11 -9.76 18.61
CA ALA A 197 32.84 -9.35 19.81
C ALA A 197 32.84 -10.38 20.96
N VAL A 198 31.90 -11.34 20.95
CA VAL A 198 31.79 -12.38 21.98
C VAL A 198 32.28 -13.76 21.52
N ALA A 199 32.44 -13.95 20.23
CA ALA A 199 33.06 -15.16 19.66
C ALA A 199 34.54 -15.21 19.99
#